data_3e718c504066648a2f5e9d35bc79e4e1
#
_entry.id   3e718c504066648a2f5e9d35bc79e4e1
#
_cell.length_a   1.000
_cell.length_b   1.000
_cell.length_c   1.000
_cell.angle_alpha   90.00
_cell.angle_beta   90.00
_cell.angle_gamma   90.00
#
_symmetry.space_group_name_H-M   'P 1'
#
loop_
_entity.id
_entity.type
_entity.pdbx_description
1 polymer ?
#
loop_
_entity_poly.entity_id
_entity_poly.type
_entity_poly.pdbx_seq_one_letter_code
_entity_poly.pdbx_strand_id
1 'polypeptide(L)'
;MRLVLQLELPADARVLPATRQAVEGYLANLGTGDEERADVVLALTEACANAIRHAFPRPEGACFRLVTVITDADVQVSVEDDGVGFHPDDVPDQVEVWDTSGRGLFIMNEVMNRVELVSPTESGGTRVVMRKALSRAPGWSQAAG
;
A
#
# COMPACT_ATOMS: atom_id res chain seq x y z
N MET A 1 -18.19 -2.85 11.23
CA MET A 1 -18.13 -3.58 9.95
C MET A 1 -16.70 -3.55 9.42
N ARG A 2 -16.35 -4.52 8.62
CA ARG A 2 -15.00 -4.63 8.07
C ARG A 2 -15.10 -5.09 6.60
N LEU A 3 -14.50 -4.32 5.69
CA LEU A 3 -14.43 -4.66 4.27
C LEU A 3 -12.98 -4.95 3.91
N VAL A 4 -12.76 -6.03 3.17
CA VAL A 4 -11.42 -6.40 2.67
C VAL A 4 -11.45 -6.42 1.16
N LEU A 5 -10.56 -5.66 0.54
CA LEU A 5 -10.29 -5.71 -0.88
C LEU A 5 -8.88 -6.29 -1.07
N GLN A 6 -8.79 -7.42 -1.73
CA GLN A 6 -7.52 -8.09 -2.02
C GLN A 6 -7.32 -8.19 -3.52
N LEU A 7 -6.17 -7.74 -4.00
CA LEU A 7 -5.77 -7.79 -5.40
C LEU A 7 -4.40 -8.45 -5.52
N GLU A 8 -4.27 -9.36 -6.47
CA GLU A 8 -2.99 -9.87 -6.93
C GLU A 8 -2.69 -9.24 -8.30
N LEU A 9 -1.57 -8.54 -8.40
CA LEU A 9 -1.27 -7.68 -9.51
C LEU A 9 0.08 -8.05 -10.16
N PRO A 10 0.18 -8.05 -11.50
CA PRO A 10 1.47 -8.20 -12.15
C PRO A 10 2.37 -7.00 -11.81
N ALA A 11 3.67 -7.25 -11.70
CA ALA A 11 4.66 -6.21 -11.41
C ALA A 11 4.94 -5.34 -12.67
N ASP A 12 3.92 -4.63 -13.10
CA ASP A 12 3.90 -3.80 -14.30
C ASP A 12 3.22 -2.46 -13.98
N ALA A 13 3.90 -1.36 -14.26
CA ALA A 13 3.40 -0.01 -13.95
C ALA A 13 2.04 0.31 -14.64
N ARG A 14 1.68 -0.41 -15.71
CA ARG A 14 0.41 -0.22 -16.41
C ARG A 14 -0.82 -0.59 -15.57
N VAL A 15 -0.64 -1.36 -14.48
CA VAL A 15 -1.75 -1.71 -13.58
C VAL A 15 -2.09 -0.58 -12.60
N LEU A 16 -1.20 0.39 -12.39
CA LEU A 16 -1.37 1.42 -11.37
C LEU A 16 -2.61 2.29 -11.54
N PRO A 17 -2.95 2.81 -12.74
CA PRO A 17 -4.14 3.63 -12.90
C PRO A 17 -5.44 2.92 -12.51
N ALA A 18 -5.62 1.67 -12.96
CA ALA A 18 -6.81 0.88 -12.63
C ALA A 18 -6.86 0.54 -11.14
N THR A 19 -5.72 0.23 -10.54
CA THR A 19 -5.62 -0.07 -9.10
C THR A 19 -6.02 1.13 -8.26
N ARG A 20 -5.52 2.32 -8.59
CA ARG A 20 -5.89 3.57 -7.93
C ARG A 20 -7.38 3.84 -8.02
N GLN A 21 -7.94 3.71 -9.23
CA GLN A 21 -9.37 3.93 -9.47
C GLN A 21 -10.23 2.97 -8.67
N ALA A 22 -9.84 1.70 -8.58
CA ALA A 22 -10.58 0.70 -7.82
C ALA A 22 -10.64 1.06 -6.34
N VAL A 23 -9.51 1.36 -5.71
CA VAL A 23 -9.46 1.70 -4.29
C VAL A 23 -10.14 3.03 -4.02
N GLU A 24 -9.89 4.04 -4.84
CA GLU A 24 -10.54 5.35 -4.72
C GLU A 24 -12.07 5.23 -4.84
N GLY A 25 -12.57 4.44 -5.78
CA GLY A 25 -14.00 4.20 -5.94
C GLY A 25 -14.64 3.55 -4.73
N TYR A 26 -13.99 2.54 -4.14
CA TYR A 26 -14.46 1.93 -2.90
C TYR A 26 -14.55 2.94 -1.77
N LEU A 27 -13.48 3.68 -1.53
CA LEU A 27 -13.43 4.67 -0.46
C LEU A 27 -14.46 5.79 -0.67
N ALA A 28 -14.62 6.27 -1.90
CA ALA A 28 -15.61 7.29 -2.24
C ALA A 28 -17.04 6.81 -1.99
N ASN A 29 -17.36 5.60 -2.43
CA ASN A 29 -18.69 5.01 -2.25
C ASN A 29 -19.01 4.73 -0.78
N LEU A 30 -18.01 4.52 0.05
CA LEU A 30 -18.15 4.37 1.50
C LEU A 30 -18.25 5.71 2.24
N GLY A 31 -18.14 6.83 1.52
CA GLY A 31 -18.28 8.16 2.10
C GLY A 31 -17.09 8.62 2.94
N THR A 32 -15.90 8.09 2.69
CA THR A 32 -14.67 8.58 3.33
C THR A 32 -14.38 10.01 2.94
N GLY A 33 -13.73 10.78 3.81
CA GLY A 33 -13.36 12.17 3.54
C GLY A 33 -12.43 12.30 2.32
N ASP A 34 -12.56 13.39 1.57
CA ASP A 34 -11.79 13.61 0.35
C ASP A 34 -10.28 13.63 0.61
N GLU A 35 -9.86 14.29 1.69
CA GLU A 35 -8.45 14.38 2.08
C GLU A 35 -7.90 13.00 2.50
N GLU A 36 -8.61 12.28 3.34
CA GLU A 36 -8.22 10.94 3.78
C GLU A 36 -8.13 9.97 2.61
N ARG A 37 -9.08 10.04 1.69
CA ARG A 37 -9.09 9.23 0.47
C ARG A 37 -7.89 9.53 -0.42
N ALA A 38 -7.60 10.83 -0.63
CA ALA A 38 -6.44 11.25 -1.41
C ALA A 38 -5.13 10.76 -0.79
N ASP A 39 -5.00 10.86 0.52
CA ASP A 39 -3.82 10.39 1.27
C ASP A 39 -3.61 8.89 1.12
N VAL A 40 -4.67 8.09 1.28
CA VAL A 40 -4.61 6.63 1.11
C VAL A 40 -4.20 6.26 -0.32
N VAL A 41 -4.82 6.88 -1.31
CA VAL A 41 -4.53 6.60 -2.73
C VAL A 41 -3.10 6.99 -3.10
N LEU A 42 -2.60 8.11 -2.58
CA LEU A 42 -1.21 8.53 -2.80
C LEU A 42 -0.24 7.53 -2.16
N ALA A 43 -0.45 7.15 -0.91
CA ALA A 43 0.42 6.22 -0.19
C ALA A 43 0.45 4.84 -0.85
N LEU A 44 -0.70 4.28 -1.22
CA LEU A 44 -0.74 2.98 -1.89
C LEU A 44 -0.07 3.01 -3.25
N THR A 45 -0.18 4.12 -3.98
CA THR A 45 0.48 4.28 -5.28
C THR A 45 1.99 4.21 -5.14
N GLU A 46 2.55 4.89 -4.13
CA GLU A 46 3.98 4.85 -3.84
C GLU A 46 4.44 3.44 -3.43
N ALA A 47 3.67 2.77 -2.59
CA ALA A 47 3.99 1.41 -2.15
C ALA A 47 3.94 0.41 -3.31
N CYS A 48 2.93 0.50 -4.18
CA CYS A 48 2.83 -0.35 -5.38
C CYS A 48 3.96 -0.07 -6.37
N ALA A 49 4.30 1.20 -6.60
CA ALA A 49 5.42 1.57 -7.46
C ALA A 49 6.75 1.01 -6.94
N ASN A 50 6.96 1.01 -5.62
CA ASN A 50 8.12 0.40 -4.99
C ASN A 50 8.15 -1.12 -5.21
N ALA A 51 7.02 -1.82 -5.01
CA ALA A 51 6.92 -3.26 -5.26
C ALA A 51 7.28 -3.61 -6.71
N ILE A 52 6.81 -2.81 -7.66
CA ILE A 52 7.12 -3.00 -9.08
C ILE A 52 8.62 -2.81 -9.35
N ARG A 53 9.24 -1.77 -8.79
CA ARG A 53 10.68 -1.52 -8.95
C ARG A 53 11.54 -2.61 -8.31
N HIS A 54 11.17 -3.09 -7.13
CA HIS A 54 11.91 -4.13 -6.41
C HIS A 54 11.82 -5.50 -7.07
N ALA A 55 10.84 -5.73 -7.93
CA ALA A 55 10.73 -6.94 -8.71
C ALA A 55 11.75 -7.01 -9.87
N PHE A 56 12.58 -5.99 -10.05
CA PHE A 56 13.54 -5.94 -11.18
C PHE A 56 14.91 -6.49 -10.76
N PRO A 57 15.63 -7.32 -11.61
CA PRO A 57 15.20 -7.86 -12.91
C PRO A 57 14.06 -8.88 -12.74
N ARG A 58 13.01 -8.71 -13.56
CA ARG A 58 11.79 -9.49 -13.40
C ARG A 58 11.95 -10.92 -13.87
N PRO A 59 11.65 -11.93 -13.03
CA PRO A 59 11.26 -13.21 -13.56
C PRO A 59 9.91 -13.03 -14.28
N GLU A 60 9.69 -13.78 -15.34
CA GLU A 60 8.40 -13.85 -16.00
C GLU A 60 7.32 -14.23 -14.98
N GLY A 61 6.21 -13.48 -14.97
CA GLY A 61 5.11 -13.70 -14.02
C GLY A 61 5.30 -13.09 -12.63
N ALA A 62 6.27 -12.20 -12.44
CA ALA A 62 6.42 -11.48 -11.17
C ALA A 62 5.14 -10.70 -10.83
N CYS A 63 4.65 -10.88 -9.61
CA CYS A 63 3.45 -10.21 -9.09
C CYS A 63 3.68 -9.69 -7.66
N PHE A 64 2.75 -8.83 -7.24
CA PHE A 64 2.66 -8.35 -5.87
C PHE A 64 1.21 -8.38 -5.40
N ARG A 65 1.01 -8.34 -4.10
CA ARG A 65 -0.31 -8.41 -3.48
C ARG A 65 -0.61 -7.09 -2.79
N LEU A 66 -1.80 -6.55 -3.07
CA LEU A 66 -2.38 -5.39 -2.41
C LEU A 66 -3.57 -5.84 -1.59
N VAL A 67 -3.58 -5.51 -0.30
CA VAL A 67 -4.72 -5.76 0.59
C VAL A 67 -5.11 -4.43 1.23
N THR A 68 -6.37 -4.05 1.08
CA THR A 68 -6.95 -2.88 1.75
C THR A 68 -8.03 -3.37 2.70
N VAL A 69 -7.89 -3.03 3.97
CA VAL A 69 -8.87 -3.33 5.03
C VAL A 69 -9.48 -2.02 5.50
N ILE A 70 -10.78 -1.91 5.37
CA ILE A 70 -11.54 -0.72 5.77
C ILE A 70 -12.42 -1.09 6.95
N THR A 71 -12.29 -0.34 8.04
CA THR A 71 -13.11 -0.49 9.25
C THR A 71 -13.88 0.80 9.54
N ASP A 72 -14.62 0.83 10.63
CA ASP A 72 -15.29 2.06 11.07
C ASP A 72 -14.31 3.15 11.53
N ALA A 73 -13.09 2.75 11.87
CA ALA A 73 -12.08 3.64 12.47
C ALA A 73 -10.92 4.00 11.53
N ASP A 74 -10.59 3.13 10.59
CA ASP A 74 -9.37 3.28 9.80
C ASP A 74 -9.39 2.55 8.45
N VAL A 75 -8.41 2.90 7.63
CA VAL A 75 -8.05 2.17 6.42
C VAL A 75 -6.61 1.66 6.61
N GLN A 76 -6.44 0.36 6.48
CA GLN A 76 -5.12 -0.27 6.46
C GLN A 76 -4.81 -0.76 5.05
N VAL A 77 -3.65 -0.40 4.54
CA VAL A 77 -3.14 -0.84 3.23
C VAL A 77 -1.88 -1.66 3.44
N SER A 78 -1.83 -2.84 2.84
CA SER A 78 -0.67 -3.72 2.85
C SER A 78 -0.27 -4.03 1.41
N VAL A 79 1.00 -3.82 1.09
CA VAL A 79 1.59 -4.17 -0.21
C VAL A 79 2.75 -5.12 0.04
N GLU A 80 2.67 -6.31 -0.54
CA GLU A 80 3.67 -7.37 -0.36
C GLU A 80 4.13 -7.90 -1.72
N ASP A 81 5.44 -7.95 -1.91
CA ASP A 81 6.09 -8.60 -3.05
C ASP A 81 6.81 -9.88 -2.62
N ASP A 82 7.03 -10.79 -3.57
CA ASP A 82 7.78 -12.02 -3.39
C ASP A 82 9.23 -11.88 -3.90
N GLY A 83 9.70 -10.64 -4.05
CA GLY A 83 11.04 -10.31 -4.52
C GLY A 83 12.13 -10.82 -3.59
N VAL A 84 13.38 -10.60 -3.99
CA VAL A 84 14.53 -10.89 -3.13
C VAL A 84 14.54 -9.85 -2.02
N GLY A 85 14.10 -10.22 -0.82
CA GLY A 85 14.15 -9.36 0.36
C GLY A 85 15.57 -8.84 0.60
N PHE A 86 15.69 -7.74 1.30
CA PHE A 86 17.00 -7.21 1.66
C PHE A 86 17.64 -8.08 2.73
N HIS A 87 18.88 -8.50 2.52
CA HIS A 87 19.70 -9.05 3.58
C HIS A 87 20.16 -7.90 4.49
N PRO A 88 20.10 -8.07 5.83
CA PRO A 88 20.59 -7.04 6.75
C PRO A 88 22.04 -6.62 6.48
N ASP A 89 22.85 -7.52 5.93
CA ASP A 89 24.26 -7.26 5.62
C ASP A 89 24.45 -6.49 4.29
N ASP A 90 23.42 -6.43 3.45
CA ASP A 90 23.45 -5.76 2.14
C ASP A 90 22.84 -4.34 2.20
N VAL A 91 22.42 -3.90 3.38
CA VAL A 91 21.79 -2.59 3.55
C VAL A 91 22.85 -1.52 3.80
N PRO A 92 23.26 -0.78 2.77
CA PRO A 92 23.90 0.51 3.03
C PRO A 92 22.84 1.43 3.62
N ASP A 93 23.19 2.18 4.64
CA ASP A 93 22.35 3.11 5.37
C ASP A 93 20.88 3.21 4.92
N GLN A 94 19.97 2.86 5.80
CA GLN A 94 18.54 2.57 5.59
C GLN A 94 17.77 3.49 4.63
N VAL A 95 18.32 4.60 4.22
CA VAL A 95 17.67 5.60 3.37
C VAL A 95 17.85 5.29 1.88
N GLU A 96 18.94 4.65 1.47
CA GLU A 96 19.25 4.44 0.05
C GLU A 96 18.57 3.22 -0.58
N VAL A 97 18.12 2.26 0.23
CA VAL A 97 17.53 1.01 -0.25
C VAL A 97 16.06 1.18 -0.66
N TRP A 98 15.36 2.16 -0.11
CA TRP A 98 13.92 2.34 -0.27
C TRP A 98 13.55 3.23 -1.41
N ASP A 99 14.52 3.95 -1.89
CA ASP A 99 14.26 4.95 -2.87
C ASP A 99 15.50 5.24 -3.71
N THR A 100 15.42 4.98 -4.99
CA THR A 100 16.27 5.66 -5.95
C THR A 100 16.06 7.18 -5.92
N SER A 101 15.06 7.69 -5.17
CA SER A 101 14.77 9.12 -5.00
C SER A 101 14.48 9.58 -3.55
N GLY A 102 14.41 8.70 -2.52
CA GLY A 102 14.09 9.05 -1.11
C GLY A 102 12.67 9.56 -0.87
N ARG A 103 11.83 9.63 -1.88
CA ARG A 103 10.53 10.32 -1.81
C ARG A 103 9.36 9.41 -1.44
N GLY A 104 9.36 8.16 -1.88
CA GLY A 104 8.22 7.27 -1.69
C GLY A 104 7.91 7.00 -0.22
N LEU A 105 8.91 6.60 0.55
CA LEU A 105 8.76 6.36 1.99
C LEU A 105 8.44 7.64 2.76
N PHE A 106 9.08 8.75 2.38
CA PHE A 106 8.79 10.06 2.95
C PHE A 106 7.32 10.45 2.72
N ILE A 107 6.81 10.30 1.50
CA ILE A 107 5.41 10.58 1.16
C ILE A 107 4.47 9.71 1.99
N MET A 108 4.73 8.39 2.06
CA MET A 108 3.91 7.48 2.86
C MET A 108 3.84 7.92 4.33
N ASN A 109 4.98 8.28 4.93
CA ASN A 109 5.04 8.73 6.32
C ASN A 109 4.34 10.09 6.53
N GLU A 110 4.38 10.99 5.54
CA GLU A 110 3.72 12.30 5.63
C GLU A 110 2.20 12.18 5.62
N VAL A 111 1.63 11.30 4.80
CA VAL A 111 0.18 11.24 4.59
C VAL A 111 -0.54 10.17 5.41
N MET A 112 0.18 9.13 5.86
CA MET A 112 -0.40 8.06 6.67
C MET A 112 -0.05 8.26 8.15
N ASN A 113 -0.93 7.78 9.03
CA ASN A 113 -0.69 7.85 10.48
C ASN A 113 0.39 6.88 10.95
N ARG A 114 0.54 5.74 10.26
CA ARG A 114 1.54 4.74 10.58
C ARG A 114 2.01 4.03 9.32
N VAL A 115 3.32 3.81 9.22
CA VAL A 115 3.94 3.02 8.16
C VAL A 115 4.90 2.02 8.81
N GLU A 116 4.73 0.75 8.51
CA GLU A 116 5.60 -0.34 8.95
C GLU A 116 6.16 -1.08 7.75
N LEU A 117 7.38 -1.49 7.89
CA LEU A 117 8.13 -2.16 6.83
C LEU A 117 8.70 -3.46 7.36
N VAL A 118 8.43 -4.55 6.65
CA VAL A 118 8.97 -5.87 6.95
C VAL A 118 9.76 -6.38 5.74
N SER A 119 11.06 -6.59 5.94
CA SER A 119 11.94 -7.15 4.91
C SER A 119 13.14 -7.84 5.56
N PRO A 120 13.46 -9.09 5.18
CA PRO A 120 12.63 -9.96 4.36
C PRO A 120 11.37 -10.45 5.09
N THR A 121 10.31 -10.78 4.33
CA THR A 121 9.15 -11.50 4.86
C THR A 121 9.48 -12.99 4.97
N GLU A 122 8.55 -13.81 5.50
CA GLU A 122 8.70 -15.26 5.56
C GLU A 122 8.92 -15.89 4.17
N SER A 123 8.34 -15.29 3.13
CA SER A 123 8.53 -15.71 1.72
C SER A 123 9.78 -15.10 1.07
N GLY A 124 10.52 -14.25 1.78
CA GLY A 124 11.76 -13.63 1.32
C GLY A 124 11.60 -12.25 0.67
N GLY A 125 10.36 -11.78 0.47
CA GLY A 125 10.07 -10.49 -0.15
C GLY A 125 10.02 -9.33 0.84
N THR A 126 9.23 -8.32 0.48
CA THR A 126 9.03 -7.11 1.29
C THR A 126 7.55 -6.83 1.47
N ARG A 127 7.15 -6.43 2.67
CA ARG A 127 5.79 -5.99 2.98
C ARG A 127 5.82 -4.61 3.60
N VAL A 128 5.01 -3.71 3.05
CA VAL A 128 4.72 -2.39 3.62
C VAL A 128 3.29 -2.43 4.16
N VAL A 129 3.10 -2.04 5.41
CA VAL A 129 1.78 -1.93 6.03
C VAL A 129 1.59 -0.48 6.47
N MET A 130 0.50 0.14 6.01
CA MET A 130 0.19 1.53 6.28
C MET A 130 -1.21 1.65 6.86
N ARG A 131 -1.40 2.61 7.76
CA ARG A 131 -2.69 2.88 8.39
C ARG A 131 -3.04 4.34 8.31
N LYS A 132 -4.30 4.62 7.92
CA LYS A 132 -4.91 5.95 7.95
C LYS A 132 -6.13 5.93 8.86
N ALA A 133 -6.14 6.74 9.92
CA ALA A 133 -7.31 6.91 10.76
C ALA A 133 -8.38 7.72 10.00
N LEU A 134 -9.63 7.34 10.17
CA LEU A 134 -10.76 8.04 9.58
C LEU A 134 -11.37 9.00 10.60
N SER A 135 -11.66 10.22 10.18
CA SER A 135 -12.30 11.23 11.03
C SER A 135 -13.78 10.93 11.29
N ARG A 136 -14.40 10.13 10.42
CA ARG A 136 -15.77 9.64 10.56
C ARG A 136 -15.88 8.22 9.99
N ALA A 137 -16.79 7.45 10.57
CA ALA A 137 -17.08 6.10 10.11
C ALA A 137 -17.62 6.10 8.67
N PRO A 138 -17.28 5.07 7.86
CA PRO A 138 -17.86 4.88 6.55
C PRO A 138 -19.38 4.77 6.55
N GLY A 139 -19.99 5.01 5.39
CA GLY A 139 -21.43 5.12 5.24
C GLY A 139 -22.24 3.89 5.65
N TRP A 140 -21.66 2.69 5.69
CA TRP A 140 -22.37 1.49 6.19
C TRP A 140 -22.74 1.59 7.67
N SER A 141 -22.02 2.36 8.46
CA SER A 141 -22.33 2.58 9.87
C SER A 141 -23.61 3.37 10.07
N GLN A 142 -24.04 4.11 9.07
CA GLN A 142 -25.28 4.90 9.11
C GLN A 142 -26.52 4.09 8.73
N ALA A 143 -26.36 2.97 8.06
CA ALA A 143 -27.45 2.10 7.62
C ALA A 143 -27.95 1.14 8.72
N ALA A 144 -27.27 1.08 9.85
CA ALA A 144 -27.60 0.21 10.99
C ALA A 144 -28.43 0.91 12.09
N GLY A 145 -28.90 2.15 11.80
CA GLY A 145 -29.74 2.92 12.72
C GLY A 145 -31.22 2.74 12.46
#